data_8bce56c0b5942fd95e09d35c02baf716
#
_entry.id   8bce56c0b5942fd95e09d35c02baf716
#
_cell.length_a   1.000
_cell.length_b   1.000
_cell.length_c   1.000
_cell.angle_alpha   90.00
_cell.angle_beta   90.00
_cell.angle_gamma   90.00
#
_symmetry.space_group_name_H-M   'P 1'
#
loop_
_entity.id
_entity.type
_entity.pdbx_description
1 polymer ?
#
loop_
_entity_poly.entity_id
_entity_poly.type
_entity_poly.pdbx_seq_one_letter_code
_entity_poly.pdbx_strand_id
1 'polypeptide(L)'
;MSTNALKYTTHEGITKLVPLDTIRIIRPLTEEDKARTRDSLKEKRGIDIDAARVNVRIEFGDKSSKLAQESLDALREQGIALVNLGSDRYVPATNITGAEAFTKDDAERLKGEEYTLTQTFRSKVDTRAGTVLSSATPVQIMDRRAKAMEAVPANSNNKKPTAKPA
;
A
#
# COMPACT_ATOMS: atom_id res chain seq x y z
N MET A 1 17.81 11.47 -3.28
CA MET A 1 17.81 10.70 -2.04
C MET A 1 16.52 9.86 -1.96
N SER A 2 16.64 8.58 -1.70
CA SER A 2 15.45 7.73 -1.59
C SER A 2 14.80 7.91 -0.22
N THR A 3 13.48 7.79 -0.20
CA THR A 3 12.70 7.89 1.03
C THR A 3 12.63 6.51 1.67
N ASN A 4 13.13 6.39 2.89
CA ASN A 4 13.15 5.12 3.62
C ASN A 4 12.06 5.03 4.70
N ALA A 5 11.35 6.11 4.93
CA ALA A 5 10.32 6.17 5.94
C ALA A 5 9.07 6.85 5.40
N LEU A 6 7.94 6.41 5.89
CA LEU A 6 6.65 7.02 5.57
C LEU A 6 6.17 7.80 6.79
N LYS A 7 5.77 9.04 6.56
CA LYS A 7 5.17 9.87 7.60
C LYS A 7 3.65 9.85 7.43
N TYR A 8 2.94 9.56 8.51
CA TYR A 8 1.48 9.60 8.48
C TYR A 8 0.94 10.18 9.77
N THR A 9 -0.29 10.70 9.68
CA THR A 9 -0.98 11.28 10.82
C THR A 9 -2.14 10.37 11.18
N THR A 10 -2.21 9.96 12.44
CA THR A 10 -3.26 9.06 12.92
C THR A 10 -4.59 9.79 13.00
N HIS A 11 -5.67 9.05 13.20
CA HIS A 11 -7.00 9.63 13.39
C HIS A 11 -7.05 10.56 14.61
N GLU A 12 -6.13 10.40 15.54
CA GLU A 12 -6.04 11.25 16.73
C GLU A 12 -5.20 12.52 16.49
N GLY A 13 -4.63 12.67 15.30
CA GLY A 13 -3.80 13.83 14.98
C GLY A 13 -2.33 13.67 15.34
N ILE A 14 -1.90 12.45 15.69
CA ILE A 14 -0.51 12.19 16.05
C ILE A 14 0.27 11.83 14.79
N THR A 15 1.39 12.52 14.57
CA THR A 15 2.27 12.25 13.45
C THR A 15 3.24 11.12 13.82
N LYS A 16 3.35 10.14 12.95
CA LYS A 16 4.25 9.00 13.14
C LYS A 16 5.11 8.78 11.92
N LEU A 17 6.31 8.26 12.15
CA LEU A 17 7.21 7.82 11.09
C LEU A 17 7.41 6.33 11.23
N VAL A 18 7.30 5.60 10.11
CA VAL A 18 7.52 4.16 10.11
C VAL A 18 8.49 3.81 8.99
N PRO A 19 9.33 2.79 9.19
CA PRO A 19 10.21 2.32 8.09
C PRO A 19 9.36 1.83 6.93
N LEU A 20 9.74 2.22 5.73
CA LEU A 20 8.97 1.88 4.53
C LEU A 20 8.87 0.38 4.34
N ASP A 21 9.93 -0.36 4.67
CA ASP A 21 9.98 -1.80 4.48
C ASP A 21 9.08 -2.60 5.43
N THR A 22 8.44 -1.95 6.40
CA THR A 22 7.46 -2.63 7.27
C THR A 22 6.05 -2.57 6.71
N ILE A 23 5.84 -1.76 5.68
CA ILE A 23 4.52 -1.55 5.09
C ILE A 23 4.23 -2.63 4.06
N ARG A 24 3.12 -3.35 4.25
CA ARG A 24 2.71 -4.41 3.34
C ARG A 24 1.76 -3.90 2.27
N ILE A 25 0.69 -3.23 2.66
CA ILE A 25 -0.33 -2.72 1.74
C ILE A 25 -0.86 -1.39 2.24
N ILE A 26 -1.14 -0.48 1.32
CA ILE A 26 -1.83 0.77 1.60
C ILE A 26 -3.13 0.76 0.78
N ARG A 27 -4.26 0.99 1.43
CA ARG A 27 -5.56 1.03 0.78
C ARG A 27 -6.23 2.38 0.96
N PRO A 28 -6.69 3.01 -0.12
CA PRO A 28 -7.51 4.20 0.04
C PRO A 28 -8.86 3.78 0.62
N LEU A 29 -9.42 4.62 1.49
CA LEU A 29 -10.71 4.34 2.11
C LEU A 29 -11.83 4.97 1.28
N THR A 30 -12.85 4.17 0.96
CA THR A 30 -14.07 4.68 0.34
C THR A 30 -14.97 5.28 1.43
N GLU A 31 -16.01 5.99 1.02
CA GLU A 31 -16.97 6.54 1.99
C GLU A 31 -17.63 5.41 2.81
N GLU A 32 -17.88 4.27 2.17
CA GLU A 32 -18.42 3.11 2.85
C GLU A 32 -17.43 2.55 3.88
N ASP A 33 -16.15 2.47 3.51
CA ASP A 33 -15.10 2.02 4.42
C ASP A 33 -14.99 2.94 5.63
N LYS A 34 -15.08 4.25 5.40
CA LYS A 34 -14.99 5.25 6.47
C LYS A 34 -16.16 5.09 7.45
N ALA A 35 -17.36 4.86 6.93
CA ALA A 35 -18.54 4.67 7.77
C ALA A 35 -18.40 3.40 8.62
N ARG A 36 -17.97 2.30 8.02
CA ARG A 36 -17.77 1.04 8.76
C ARG A 36 -16.70 1.18 9.84
N THR A 37 -15.63 1.88 9.51
CA THR A 37 -14.53 2.08 10.46
C THR A 37 -15.00 2.92 11.65
N ARG A 38 -15.74 3.98 11.39
CA ARG A 38 -16.29 4.82 12.45
C ARG A 38 -17.19 4.02 13.38
N ASP A 39 -18.10 3.26 12.80
CA ASP A 39 -19.07 2.47 13.58
C ASP A 39 -18.37 1.37 14.38
N SER A 40 -17.39 0.71 13.77
CA SER A 40 -16.65 -0.35 14.45
C SER A 40 -15.85 0.18 15.64
N LEU A 41 -15.19 1.31 15.50
CA LEU A 41 -14.40 1.90 16.59
C LEU A 41 -15.30 2.39 17.72
N LYS A 42 -16.42 2.99 17.36
CA LYS A 42 -17.37 3.47 18.37
C LYS A 42 -17.96 2.30 19.16
N GLU A 43 -18.36 1.25 18.47
CA GLU A 43 -19.00 0.09 19.09
C GLU A 43 -18.03 -0.74 19.91
N LYS A 44 -16.84 -1.02 19.38
CA LYS A 44 -15.88 -1.93 20.00
C LYS A 44 -14.96 -1.28 21.01
N ARG A 45 -14.64 0.00 20.82
CA ARG A 45 -13.63 0.69 21.63
C ARG A 45 -14.14 1.96 22.27
N GLY A 46 -15.38 2.36 21.97
CA GLY A 46 -15.92 3.62 22.47
C GLY A 46 -15.20 4.85 21.89
N ILE A 47 -14.48 4.67 20.79
CA ILE A 47 -13.75 5.76 20.16
C ILE A 47 -14.63 6.43 19.11
N ASP A 48 -14.82 7.73 19.26
CA ASP A 48 -15.54 8.54 18.29
C ASP A 48 -14.51 9.26 17.42
N ILE A 49 -14.44 8.88 16.15
CA ILE A 49 -13.48 9.50 15.23
C ILE A 49 -14.21 10.26 14.14
N ASP A 50 -13.54 11.29 13.64
CA ASP A 50 -14.00 11.96 12.45
C ASP A 50 -13.48 11.16 11.25
N ALA A 51 -14.32 10.24 10.77
CA ALA A 51 -13.95 9.35 9.68
C ALA A 51 -13.62 10.11 8.39
N ALA A 52 -14.11 11.35 8.25
CA ALA A 52 -13.81 12.15 7.07
C ALA A 52 -12.35 12.57 7.01
N ARG A 53 -11.64 12.53 8.15
CA ARG A 53 -10.22 12.90 8.19
C ARG A 53 -9.29 11.80 7.74
N VAL A 54 -9.72 10.54 7.81
CA VAL A 54 -8.84 9.43 7.43
C VAL A 54 -9.08 9.05 5.98
N ASN A 55 -8.03 8.84 5.24
CA ASN A 55 -8.10 8.60 3.81
C ASN A 55 -7.50 7.28 3.37
N VAL A 56 -6.60 6.70 4.17
CA VAL A 56 -6.00 5.41 3.83
C VAL A 56 -5.89 4.53 5.06
N ARG A 57 -5.82 3.23 4.79
CA ARG A 57 -5.46 2.23 5.80
C ARG A 57 -4.09 1.68 5.42
N ILE A 58 -3.17 1.67 6.36
CA ILE A 58 -1.83 1.13 6.17
C ILE A 58 -1.75 -0.21 6.89
N GLU A 59 -1.49 -1.28 6.15
CA GLU A 59 -1.32 -2.62 6.71
C GLU A 59 0.17 -2.94 6.78
N PHE A 60 0.62 -3.45 7.91
CA PHE A 60 2.02 -3.76 8.14
C PHE A 60 2.29 -5.27 8.01
N GLY A 61 3.56 -5.64 7.90
CA GLY A 61 3.95 -7.03 7.75
C GLY A 61 3.59 -7.93 8.93
N ASP A 62 3.40 -7.35 10.11
CA ASP A 62 2.97 -8.09 11.30
C ASP A 62 1.44 -8.23 11.39
N LYS A 63 0.74 -7.85 10.32
CA LYS A 63 -0.71 -7.90 10.19
C LYS A 63 -1.46 -6.84 10.99
N SER A 64 -0.77 -5.95 11.66
CA SER A 64 -1.42 -4.79 12.27
C SER A 64 -1.77 -3.77 11.19
N SER A 65 -2.69 -2.88 11.49
CA SER A 65 -3.06 -1.81 10.57
C SER A 65 -3.32 -0.51 11.31
N LYS A 66 -3.14 0.60 10.61
CA LYS A 66 -3.39 1.94 11.14
C LYS A 66 -4.13 2.76 10.11
N LEU A 67 -4.96 3.67 10.59
CA LEU A 67 -5.66 4.63 9.74
C LEU A 67 -4.84 5.90 9.66
N ALA A 68 -4.74 6.47 8.46
CA ALA A 68 -3.95 7.68 8.23
C ALA A 68 -4.79 8.76 7.55
N GLN A 69 -4.52 10.00 7.90
CA GLN A 69 -5.22 11.14 7.32
C GLN A 69 -4.73 11.46 5.91
N GLU A 70 -3.50 11.08 5.58
CA GLU A 70 -2.92 11.36 4.26
C GLU A 70 -3.64 10.62 3.15
N SER A 71 -3.81 11.28 2.00
CA SER A 71 -4.29 10.63 0.79
C SER A 71 -3.12 9.92 0.10
N LEU A 72 -3.42 9.11 -0.90
CA LEU A 72 -2.37 8.49 -1.72
C LEU A 72 -1.48 9.55 -2.35
N ASP A 73 -2.06 10.64 -2.83
CA ASP A 73 -1.30 11.72 -3.44
C ASP A 73 -0.36 12.38 -2.44
N ALA A 74 -0.84 12.59 -1.20
CA ALA A 74 0.00 13.16 -0.15
C ALA A 74 1.19 12.25 0.17
N LEU A 75 0.98 10.93 0.14
CA LEU A 75 2.07 9.98 0.34
C LEU A 75 3.07 10.04 -0.81
N ARG A 76 2.58 10.17 -2.05
CA ARG A 76 3.47 10.31 -3.21
C ARG A 76 4.29 11.59 -3.14
N GLU A 77 3.72 12.65 -2.59
CA GLU A 77 4.43 13.91 -2.43
C GLU A 77 5.60 13.81 -1.45
N GLN A 78 5.61 12.79 -0.60
CA GLN A 78 6.75 12.51 0.26
C GLN A 78 7.90 11.82 -0.49
N GLY A 79 7.72 11.53 -1.77
CA GLY A 79 8.71 10.81 -2.56
C GLY A 79 8.51 9.30 -2.54
N ILE A 80 7.35 8.84 -2.12
CA ILE A 80 7.05 7.41 -2.05
C ILE A 80 6.33 6.98 -3.32
N ALA A 81 6.99 6.12 -4.11
CA ALA A 81 6.38 5.52 -5.30
C ALA A 81 5.44 4.40 -4.86
N LEU A 82 4.23 4.38 -5.39
CA LEU A 82 3.23 3.38 -5.04
C LEU A 82 2.80 2.59 -6.28
N VAL A 83 2.70 1.29 -6.13
CA VAL A 83 2.28 0.38 -7.20
C VAL A 83 0.91 -0.21 -6.85
N ASN A 84 -0.04 -0.05 -7.76
CA ASN A 84 -1.38 -0.64 -7.60
C ASN A 84 -1.32 -2.11 -8.01
N LEU A 85 -1.61 -3.00 -7.06
CA LEU A 85 -1.64 -4.45 -7.30
C LEU A 85 -3.02 -4.94 -7.73
N GLY A 86 -3.96 -4.04 -7.92
CA GLY A 86 -5.35 -4.36 -8.23
C GLY A 86 -6.24 -4.19 -7.02
N SER A 87 -7.53 -3.91 -7.25
CA SER A 87 -8.53 -3.71 -6.19
C SER A 87 -8.12 -2.64 -5.18
N ASP A 88 -7.48 -1.57 -5.66
CA ASP A 88 -7.04 -0.44 -4.83
C ASP A 88 -6.10 -0.83 -3.70
N ARG A 89 -5.26 -1.83 -3.93
CA ARG A 89 -4.21 -2.21 -3.00
C ARG A 89 -2.88 -1.72 -3.53
N TYR A 90 -2.23 -0.86 -2.77
CA TYR A 90 -0.98 -0.22 -3.18
C TYR A 90 0.17 -0.69 -2.32
N VAL A 91 1.33 -0.85 -2.92
CA VAL A 91 2.56 -1.26 -2.24
C VAL A 91 3.66 -0.28 -2.61
N PRO A 92 4.50 0.13 -1.65
CA PRO A 92 5.66 0.94 -2.00
C PRO A 92 6.52 0.21 -3.03
N ALA A 93 6.82 0.87 -4.14
CA ALA A 93 7.56 0.25 -5.24
C ALA A 93 8.90 -0.31 -4.80
N THR A 94 9.58 0.38 -3.89
CA THR A 94 10.88 -0.06 -3.39
C THR A 94 10.80 -1.32 -2.53
N ASN A 95 9.60 -1.69 -2.06
CA ASN A 95 9.42 -2.92 -1.28
C ASN A 95 9.27 -4.15 -2.17
N ILE A 96 8.96 -3.97 -3.44
CA ILE A 96 8.78 -5.10 -4.35
C ILE A 96 10.15 -5.67 -4.71
N THR A 97 10.38 -6.93 -4.32
CA THR A 97 11.64 -7.62 -4.59
C THR A 97 11.52 -8.61 -5.72
N GLY A 98 10.31 -8.97 -6.12
CA GLY A 98 10.08 -9.87 -7.24
C GLY A 98 8.61 -10.17 -7.41
N ALA A 99 8.30 -10.91 -8.46
CA ALA A 99 6.94 -11.35 -8.72
C ALA A 99 7.00 -12.66 -9.50
N GLU A 100 6.10 -13.58 -9.18
CA GLU A 100 6.00 -14.83 -9.92
C GLU A 100 4.54 -15.19 -10.19
N ALA A 101 4.32 -16.09 -11.14
CA ALA A 101 2.96 -16.45 -11.53
C ALA A 101 2.23 -17.16 -10.39
N PHE A 102 0.96 -16.82 -10.24
CA PHE A 102 0.07 -17.52 -9.32
C PHE A 102 -0.51 -18.72 -10.08
N THR A 103 -0.21 -19.94 -9.62
CA THR A 103 -0.56 -21.16 -10.32
C THR A 103 -1.82 -21.80 -9.76
N LYS A 104 -2.32 -22.83 -10.46
CA LYS A 104 -3.43 -23.65 -9.96
C LYS A 104 -3.07 -24.32 -8.64
N ASP A 105 -1.83 -24.76 -8.50
CA ASP A 105 -1.37 -25.39 -7.26
C ASP A 105 -1.43 -24.40 -6.10
N ASP A 106 -1.08 -23.15 -6.34
CA ASP A 106 -1.19 -22.10 -5.34
C ASP A 106 -2.64 -21.89 -4.91
N ALA A 107 -3.56 -21.89 -5.88
CA ALA A 107 -4.98 -21.71 -5.59
C ALA A 107 -5.53 -22.86 -4.76
N GLU A 108 -5.13 -24.10 -5.09
CA GLU A 108 -5.58 -25.27 -4.35
C GLU A 108 -5.02 -25.31 -2.94
N ARG A 109 -3.78 -24.88 -2.76
CA ARG A 109 -3.17 -24.78 -1.43
C ARG A 109 -3.94 -23.79 -0.56
N LEU A 110 -4.34 -22.65 -1.11
CA LEU A 110 -5.11 -21.67 -0.36
C LEU A 110 -6.49 -22.18 0.01
N LYS A 111 -7.12 -22.97 -0.87
CA LYS A 111 -8.39 -23.62 -0.53
C LYS A 111 -8.23 -24.60 0.62
N GLY A 112 -7.13 -25.34 0.62
CA GLY A 112 -6.82 -26.26 1.71
C GLY A 112 -6.62 -25.56 3.04
N GLU A 113 -6.26 -24.26 3.00
CA GLU A 113 -6.10 -23.44 4.18
C GLU A 113 -7.38 -22.65 4.48
N GLU A 114 -8.50 -23.04 3.86
CA GLU A 114 -9.80 -22.40 4.02
C GLU A 114 -9.84 -20.94 3.55
N TYR A 115 -8.93 -20.58 2.66
CA TYR A 115 -8.89 -19.26 2.09
C TYR A 115 -9.89 -19.14 0.94
N THR A 116 -10.76 -18.12 1.00
CA THR A 116 -11.72 -17.87 -0.06
C THR A 116 -11.16 -16.86 -1.05
N LEU A 117 -11.02 -17.28 -2.31
CA LEU A 117 -10.56 -16.37 -3.36
C LEU A 117 -11.76 -15.59 -3.89
N THR A 118 -11.73 -14.28 -3.70
CA THR A 118 -12.81 -13.40 -4.15
C THR A 118 -12.56 -12.81 -5.53
N GLN A 119 -11.38 -13.06 -6.09
CA GLN A 119 -11.00 -12.59 -7.42
C GLN A 119 -9.95 -13.51 -8.01
N THR A 120 -9.71 -13.38 -9.31
CA THR A 120 -8.68 -14.14 -10.00
C THR A 120 -7.33 -13.50 -9.74
N PHE A 121 -6.44 -14.23 -9.10
CA PHE A 121 -5.06 -13.78 -8.91
C PHE A 121 -4.17 -14.33 -10.01
N ARG A 122 -3.22 -13.52 -10.45
CA ARG A 122 -2.28 -13.89 -11.51
C ARG A 122 -0.84 -13.87 -11.06
N SER A 123 -0.56 -13.23 -9.94
CA SER A 123 0.81 -13.10 -9.42
C SER A 123 0.88 -13.26 -7.92
N LYS A 124 2.03 -13.75 -7.47
CA LYS A 124 2.49 -13.63 -6.10
C LYS A 124 3.59 -12.59 -6.13
N VAL A 125 3.39 -11.50 -5.41
CA VAL A 125 4.35 -10.40 -5.38
C VAL A 125 5.16 -10.49 -4.09
N ASP A 126 6.46 -10.66 -4.22
CA ASP A 126 7.34 -10.70 -3.07
C ASP A 126 7.67 -9.28 -2.66
N THR A 127 7.44 -8.97 -1.40
CA THR A 127 7.77 -7.66 -0.85
C THR A 127 8.61 -7.82 0.40
N ARG A 128 9.22 -6.74 0.83
CA ARG A 128 10.00 -6.75 2.07
C ARG A 128 9.14 -7.02 3.30
N ALA A 129 7.82 -6.82 3.18
CA ALA A 129 6.87 -7.03 4.28
C ALA A 129 6.01 -8.29 4.08
N GLY A 130 6.42 -9.19 3.18
CA GLY A 130 5.72 -10.44 2.93
C GLY A 130 5.18 -10.56 1.51
N THR A 131 4.56 -11.69 1.21
CA THR A 131 4.00 -11.96 -0.12
C THR A 131 2.58 -11.44 -0.22
N VAL A 132 2.27 -10.77 -1.33
CA VAL A 132 0.94 -10.21 -1.60
C VAL A 132 0.44 -10.75 -2.93
N LEU A 133 -0.83 -11.14 -2.99
CA LEU A 133 -1.43 -11.63 -4.23
C LEU A 133 -1.92 -10.46 -5.07
N SER A 134 -1.83 -10.61 -6.39
CA SER A 134 -2.22 -9.57 -7.32
C SER A 134 -2.98 -10.13 -8.51
N SER A 135 -3.93 -9.36 -9.02
CA SER A 135 -4.65 -9.69 -10.25
C SER A 135 -3.85 -9.32 -11.51
N ALA A 136 -2.77 -8.59 -11.37
CA ALA A 136 -1.88 -8.25 -12.48
C ALA A 136 -0.86 -9.36 -12.69
N THR A 137 -0.36 -9.51 -13.92
CA THR A 137 0.69 -10.49 -14.23
C THR A 137 2.04 -10.00 -13.69
N PRO A 138 3.02 -10.91 -13.52
CA PRO A 138 4.35 -10.49 -13.06
C PRO A 138 4.97 -9.39 -13.93
N VAL A 139 4.82 -9.48 -15.25
CA VAL A 139 5.34 -8.46 -16.16
C VAL A 139 4.66 -7.11 -15.90
N GLN A 140 3.33 -7.12 -15.73
CA GLN A 140 2.59 -5.90 -15.44
C GLN A 140 3.04 -5.27 -14.12
N ILE A 141 3.31 -6.10 -13.10
CA ILE A 141 3.80 -5.62 -11.80
C ILE A 141 5.13 -4.90 -11.97
N MET A 142 6.06 -5.50 -12.70
CA MET A 142 7.38 -4.89 -12.89
C MET A 142 7.30 -3.62 -13.73
N ASP A 143 6.40 -3.58 -14.72
CA ASP A 143 6.15 -2.36 -15.51
C ASP A 143 5.57 -1.25 -14.63
N ARG A 144 4.60 -1.58 -13.80
CA ARG A 144 4.00 -0.61 -12.89
C ARG A 144 5.01 -0.08 -11.89
N ARG A 145 5.90 -0.97 -11.42
CA ARG A 145 6.97 -0.59 -10.51
C ARG A 145 7.91 0.42 -11.17
N ALA A 146 8.35 0.13 -12.38
CA ALA A 146 9.26 1.02 -13.12
C ALA A 146 8.60 2.38 -13.34
N LYS A 147 7.35 2.40 -13.79
CA LYS A 147 6.64 3.65 -14.02
C LYS A 147 6.41 4.45 -12.74
N ALA A 148 6.10 3.76 -11.64
CA ALA A 148 5.89 4.43 -10.36
C ALA A 148 7.18 5.08 -9.87
N MET A 149 8.31 4.39 -10.04
CA MET A 149 9.61 4.94 -9.65
C MET A 149 9.98 6.16 -10.48
N GLU A 150 9.62 6.17 -11.76
CA GLU A 150 9.87 7.31 -12.64
C GLU A 150 8.97 8.51 -12.31
N ALA A 151 7.74 8.23 -11.87
CA ALA A 151 6.74 9.27 -11.61
C ALA A 151 6.95 10.00 -10.29
N VAL A 152 7.81 9.50 -9.41
CA VAL A 152 8.04 10.15 -8.12
C VAL A 152 8.74 11.47 -8.33
N PRO A 153 8.22 12.58 -7.76
CA PRO A 153 8.89 13.88 -7.88
C PRO A 153 10.30 13.81 -7.31
N ALA A 154 11.26 14.46 -7.99
CA ALA A 154 12.60 14.57 -7.46
C ALA A 154 12.53 15.31 -6.13
N ASN A 155 12.93 14.67 -5.16
CA ASN A 155 12.80 15.19 -3.81
C ASN A 155 13.96 16.13 -3.54
N SER A 156 13.83 16.36 -4.13
CA SER A 156 14.42 16.74 -4.11
C SER A 156 15.45 16.73 -4.46
N ASN A 157 15.73 16.18 -4.58
CA ASN A 157 16.34 16.06 -5.05
C ASN A 157 16.74 15.73 -6.02
N ASN A 158 16.65 15.64 -6.04
CA ASN A 158 16.82 15.52 -6.92
C ASN A 158 16.96 15.44 -7.91
N LYS A 159 17.29 15.62 -8.09
CA LYS A 159 17.22 15.79 -8.98
C LYS A 159 17.37 15.81 -9.91
N LYS A 160 17.65 15.90 -10.10
CA LYS A 160 17.65 16.22 -11.01
C LYS A 160 17.62 16.33 -11.90
N PRO A 161 17.97 16.45 -11.99
CA PRO A 161 17.90 16.92 -13.00
C PRO A 161 17.83 16.76 -13.96
N THR A 162 17.89 16.81 -13.66
CA THR A 162 17.58 16.95 -14.55
C THR A 162 17.44 16.70 -15.41
N ALA A 163 17.85 16.76 -15.16
CA ALA A 163 17.57 16.86 -15.93
C ALA A 163 17.47 16.62 -16.78
N LYS A 164 17.65 16.72 -16.52
CA LYS A 164 17.27 16.85 -17.16
C LYS A 164 17.29 17.10 -17.96
N PRO A 165 17.74 17.21 -17.96
CA PRO A 165 17.62 17.70 -18.56
C PRO A 165 17.55 18.00 -19.17
N ALA A 166 18.02 18.40 -19.05
CA ALA A 166 17.54 18.89 -19.41
C ALA A 166 17.10 19.02 -19.88
#